data_4d66b8e2f3d4d0b5417e27e410679391
#
_entry.id   4d66b8e2f3d4d0b5417e27e410679391
#
_cell.length_a   1.000
_cell.length_b   1.000
_cell.length_c   1.000
_cell.angle_alpha   90.00
_cell.angle_beta   90.00
_cell.angle_gamma   90.00
#
_symmetry.space_group_name_H-M   'P 1'
#
loop_
_entity.id
_entity.type
_entity.pdbx_description
1 polymer ?
#
loop_
_entity_poly.entity_id
_entity_poly.type
_entity_poly.pdbx_seq_one_letter_code
_entity_poly.pdbx_strand_id
1 'polypeptide(L)'
;IPEEAMPSGEILRLSDDKRYIMQEMRKSMQNSIDNAAWPDAQYLWAIHPVISWLNDKTGLLIGRGEAPIIGVKNFMQINESIFIVEGSMPNERSAALVDDMFGVRYVDGKFAEFLDINAVVNKTKINSELLANEQNVTDEMISALSEQLEDVVAKAKEKLAESYRMYKESTDPLIDAEVDKLAELEEKHRDYQLSLFTDERRKSEA
;
A
#
# COMPACT_ATOMS: atom_id res chain seq x y z
N ILE A 1 -16.01 15.90 -5.59
CA ILE A 1 -16.78 16.18 -4.36
C ILE A 1 -17.93 17.08 -4.80
N PRO A 2 -19.20 16.77 -4.48
CA PRO A 2 -20.33 17.62 -4.79
C PRO A 2 -20.17 19.00 -4.14
N GLU A 3 -20.63 20.05 -4.81
CA GLU A 3 -20.54 21.43 -4.27
C GLU A 3 -21.21 21.56 -2.90
N GLU A 4 -22.33 20.82 -2.70
CA GLU A 4 -23.07 20.82 -1.44
C GLU A 4 -22.28 20.17 -0.28
N ALA A 5 -21.28 19.33 -0.60
CA ALA A 5 -20.41 18.69 0.39
C ALA A 5 -19.15 19.48 0.68
N MET A 6 -18.93 20.61 0.00
CA MET A 6 -17.81 21.51 0.28
C MET A 6 -18.16 22.40 1.48
N PRO A 7 -17.25 22.47 2.47
CA PRO A 7 -17.47 23.35 3.61
C PRO A 7 -17.49 24.83 3.16
N SER A 8 -18.33 25.63 3.78
CA SER A 8 -18.47 27.07 3.50
C SER A 8 -17.19 27.90 3.75
N GLY A 9 -16.15 27.30 4.29
CA GLY A 9 -14.91 27.94 4.72
C GLY A 9 -13.67 27.61 3.90
N GLU A 10 -13.78 27.13 2.68
CA GLU A 10 -12.64 26.77 1.79
C GLU A 10 -11.66 25.72 2.36
N ILE A 11 -11.89 25.20 3.56
CA ILE A 11 -11.03 24.21 4.21
C ILE A 11 -11.75 22.88 4.27
N LEU A 12 -11.29 21.91 3.49
CA LEU A 12 -11.75 20.52 3.56
C LEU A 12 -10.98 19.78 4.67
N ARG A 13 -11.68 19.34 5.71
CA ARG A 13 -11.11 18.49 6.76
C ARG A 13 -11.30 17.02 6.41
N LEU A 14 -10.21 16.27 6.44
CA LEU A 14 -10.20 14.84 6.15
C LEU A 14 -9.61 14.08 7.34
N SER A 15 -10.13 12.90 7.62
CA SER A 15 -9.59 12.01 8.64
C SER A 15 -9.79 10.55 8.24
N ASP A 16 -8.81 9.71 8.51
CA ASP A 16 -8.85 8.25 8.37
C ASP A 16 -9.40 7.56 9.62
N ASP A 17 -9.60 8.31 10.73
CA ASP A 17 -10.22 7.80 11.94
C ASP A 17 -11.75 7.66 11.77
N LYS A 18 -12.17 6.41 11.53
CA LYS A 18 -13.61 6.08 11.40
C LYS A 18 -14.43 6.47 12.63
N ARG A 19 -13.86 6.38 13.83
CA ARG A 19 -14.60 6.71 15.07
C ARG A 19 -14.88 8.19 15.15
N TYR A 20 -13.86 9.00 14.85
CA TYR A 20 -13.99 10.45 14.79
C TYR A 20 -15.04 10.85 13.75
N ILE A 21 -14.96 10.34 12.53
CA ILE A 21 -15.92 10.65 11.46
C ILE A 21 -17.35 10.22 11.84
N MET A 22 -17.52 9.05 12.44
CA MET A 22 -18.85 8.63 12.91
C MET A 22 -19.42 9.54 13.99
N GLN A 23 -18.58 10.10 14.86
CA GLN A 23 -19.02 11.08 15.86
C GLN A 23 -19.45 12.39 15.20
N GLU A 24 -18.67 12.90 14.24
CA GLU A 24 -19.01 14.12 13.50
C GLU A 24 -20.31 13.95 12.68
N MET A 25 -20.50 12.82 12.03
CA MET A 25 -21.76 12.49 11.34
C MET A 25 -22.97 12.48 12.30
N ARG A 26 -22.80 11.87 13.49
CA ARG A 26 -23.88 11.87 14.50
C ARG A 26 -24.19 13.28 15.01
N LYS A 27 -23.18 14.12 15.26
CA LYS A 27 -23.38 15.51 15.65
C LYS A 27 -24.11 16.30 14.56
N SER A 28 -23.69 16.16 13.32
CA SER A 28 -24.34 16.78 12.18
C SER A 28 -25.80 16.38 12.06
N MET A 29 -26.13 15.08 12.19
CA MET A 29 -27.50 14.57 12.16
C MET A 29 -28.35 15.07 13.32
N GLN A 30 -27.78 15.23 14.53
CA GLN A 30 -28.49 15.73 15.70
C GLN A 30 -28.77 17.25 15.61
N ASN A 31 -27.88 18.00 14.99
CA ASN A 31 -28.02 19.43 14.83
C ASN A 31 -28.92 19.87 13.68
N SER A 32 -29.28 18.92 12.78
CA SER A 32 -30.02 19.22 11.56
C SER A 32 -31.48 18.71 11.62
N ILE A 33 -32.24 19.19 12.61
CA ILE A 33 -33.71 18.95 12.60
C ILE A 33 -34.38 19.70 11.44
N ASP A 34 -33.77 20.78 10.94
CA ASP A 34 -34.35 21.62 9.88
C ASP A 34 -33.46 21.81 8.63
N ASN A 35 -32.19 21.50 8.66
CA ASN A 35 -31.29 21.59 7.50
C ASN A 35 -30.26 20.47 7.56
N ALA A 36 -30.28 19.56 6.59
CA ALA A 36 -29.26 18.52 6.45
C ALA A 36 -27.87 19.17 6.22
N ALA A 37 -27.15 19.41 7.30
CA ALA A 37 -25.80 19.90 7.23
C ALA A 37 -24.83 18.71 7.01
N TRP A 38 -23.91 18.87 6.09
CA TRP A 38 -22.82 17.92 5.92
C TRP A 38 -21.89 17.95 7.14
N PRO A 39 -21.26 16.83 7.54
CA PRO A 39 -20.30 16.82 8.62
C PRO A 39 -19.09 17.67 8.25
N ASP A 40 -18.51 18.37 9.24
CA ASP A 40 -17.36 19.24 9.06
C ASP A 40 -16.08 18.51 8.63
N ALA A 41 -16.03 17.20 8.84
CA ALA A 41 -14.93 16.33 8.42
C ALA A 41 -15.45 15.16 7.58
N GLN A 42 -14.72 14.83 6.53
CA GLN A 42 -15.01 13.70 5.64
C GLN A 42 -14.04 12.55 5.88
N TYR A 43 -14.50 11.32 5.63
CA TYR A 43 -13.65 10.14 5.74
C TYR A 43 -12.66 10.06 4.59
N LEU A 44 -11.39 9.96 4.93
CA LEU A 44 -10.31 9.74 3.98
C LEU A 44 -10.08 8.23 3.82
N TRP A 45 -10.43 7.68 2.67
CA TRP A 45 -10.14 6.28 2.32
C TRP A 45 -9.09 6.22 1.20
N ALA A 46 -8.48 5.05 0.98
CA ALA A 46 -7.34 4.87 0.08
C ALA A 46 -7.59 5.35 -1.37
N ILE A 47 -8.82 5.24 -1.87
CA ILE A 47 -9.22 5.69 -3.21
C ILE A 47 -10.03 7.00 -3.17
N HIS A 48 -9.86 7.82 -2.12
CA HIS A 48 -10.54 9.10 -2.04
C HIS A 48 -10.07 10.03 -3.18
N PRO A 49 -10.96 10.80 -3.83
CA PRO A 49 -10.60 11.68 -4.95
C PRO A 49 -9.45 12.66 -4.66
N VAL A 50 -9.32 13.11 -3.42
CA VAL A 50 -8.19 13.95 -2.99
C VAL A 50 -6.86 13.19 -3.05
N ILE A 51 -6.83 11.91 -2.69
CA ILE A 51 -5.62 11.07 -2.80
C ILE A 51 -5.23 10.92 -4.28
N SER A 52 -6.19 10.59 -5.14
CA SER A 52 -5.92 10.49 -6.59
C SER A 52 -5.41 11.82 -7.15
N TRP A 53 -6.02 12.93 -6.77
CA TRP A 53 -5.58 14.27 -7.19
C TRP A 53 -4.16 14.60 -6.69
N LEU A 54 -3.82 14.26 -5.43
CA LEU A 54 -2.48 14.45 -4.88
C LEU A 54 -1.45 13.61 -5.64
N ASN A 55 -1.76 12.35 -5.92
CA ASN A 55 -0.88 11.47 -6.69
C ASN A 55 -0.63 12.01 -8.10
N ASP A 56 -1.70 12.47 -8.79
CA ASP A 56 -1.58 13.07 -10.11
C ASP A 56 -0.73 14.34 -10.07
N LYS A 57 -0.94 15.21 -9.08
CA LYS A 57 -0.15 16.43 -8.89
C LYS A 57 1.31 16.12 -8.60
N THR A 58 1.57 15.15 -7.72
CA THR A 58 2.94 14.71 -7.40
C THR A 58 3.63 14.17 -8.64
N GLY A 59 2.95 13.34 -9.43
CA GLY A 59 3.48 12.80 -10.69
C GLY A 59 3.75 13.86 -11.75
N LEU A 60 3.06 15.01 -11.70
CA LEU A 60 3.32 16.17 -12.60
C LEU A 60 4.47 17.04 -12.11
N LEU A 61 4.66 17.17 -10.78
CA LEU A 61 5.69 18.00 -10.17
C LEU A 61 7.04 17.30 -10.11
N ILE A 62 7.03 15.98 -9.87
CA ILE A 62 8.24 15.15 -9.84
C ILE A 62 8.29 14.44 -11.19
N GLY A 63 9.31 14.74 -12.00
CA GLY A 63 9.50 14.14 -13.31
C GLY A 63 9.61 12.62 -13.23
N ARG A 64 9.25 11.93 -14.33
CA ARG A 64 9.47 10.48 -14.41
C ARG A 64 10.95 10.17 -14.34
N GLY A 65 11.34 9.35 -13.36
CA GLY A 65 12.74 9.00 -13.12
C GLY A 65 13.47 9.95 -12.17
N GLU A 66 12.75 10.88 -11.55
CA GLU A 66 13.27 11.75 -10.50
C GLU A 66 12.72 11.31 -9.14
N ALA A 67 13.55 11.37 -8.11
CA ALA A 67 13.13 11.12 -6.74
C ALA A 67 13.39 12.38 -5.90
N PRO A 68 12.40 12.82 -5.07
CA PRO A 68 12.59 13.96 -4.20
C PRO A 68 13.62 13.65 -3.11
N ILE A 69 14.49 14.61 -2.82
CA ILE A 69 15.44 14.52 -1.72
C ILE A 69 14.98 15.46 -0.60
N ILE A 70 14.80 14.91 0.59
CA ILE A 70 14.36 15.64 1.77
C ILE A 70 15.48 15.62 2.81
N GLY A 71 15.96 16.80 3.21
CA GLY A 71 16.93 16.96 4.28
C GLY A 71 16.28 16.84 5.65
N VAL A 72 16.72 15.87 6.47
CA VAL A 72 16.14 15.55 7.80
C VAL A 72 17.20 15.76 8.89
N LYS A 73 17.61 17.01 9.09
CA LYS A 73 18.76 17.37 9.93
C LYS A 73 18.64 16.94 11.41
N ASN A 74 17.45 17.05 11.97
CA ASN A 74 17.28 16.94 13.41
C ASN A 74 16.99 15.50 13.88
N PHE A 75 16.81 14.55 12.96
CA PHE A 75 16.30 13.22 13.28
C PHE A 75 17.20 12.08 12.80
N MET A 76 18.22 12.40 12.00
CA MET A 76 19.17 11.44 11.46
C MET A 76 20.61 11.84 11.79
N GLN A 77 21.51 10.85 11.81
CA GLN A 77 22.94 11.12 12.00
C GLN A 77 23.53 11.79 10.76
N ILE A 78 24.67 12.45 10.95
CA ILE A 78 25.46 12.97 9.83
C ILE A 78 25.90 11.77 8.99
N ASN A 79 25.87 11.86 7.65
CA ASN A 79 26.21 10.80 6.70
C ASN A 79 25.22 9.61 6.68
N GLU A 80 24.01 9.79 7.18
CA GLU A 80 22.94 8.78 7.08
C GLU A 80 21.99 9.15 5.96
N SER A 81 21.62 8.18 5.14
CA SER A 81 20.60 8.31 4.10
C SER A 81 19.62 7.14 4.15
N ILE A 82 18.37 7.41 3.82
CA ILE A 82 17.32 6.39 3.69
C ILE A 82 16.66 6.57 2.32
N PHE A 83 16.72 5.53 1.52
CA PHE A 83 16.02 5.47 0.24
C PHE A 83 14.69 4.74 0.45
N ILE A 84 13.58 5.42 0.17
CA ILE A 84 12.26 4.80 0.21
C ILE A 84 12.04 4.15 -1.15
N VAL A 85 11.81 2.84 -1.15
CA VAL A 85 11.61 2.03 -2.34
C VAL A 85 10.26 1.36 -2.25
N GLU A 86 9.52 1.42 -3.34
CA GLU A 86 8.32 0.62 -3.57
C GLU A 86 8.62 -0.39 -4.67
N GLY A 87 8.24 -1.64 -4.43
CA GLY A 87 8.45 -2.71 -5.39
C GLY A 87 7.30 -3.70 -5.39
N SER A 88 6.88 -4.13 -6.56
CA SER A 88 5.84 -5.13 -6.72
C SER A 88 6.28 -6.30 -7.59
N MET A 89 5.77 -7.49 -7.28
CA MET A 89 5.89 -8.68 -8.11
C MET A 89 4.51 -9.07 -8.64
N PRO A 90 4.20 -8.79 -9.91
CA PRO A 90 2.91 -9.12 -10.48
C PRO A 90 2.84 -10.61 -10.89
N ASN A 91 1.62 -11.16 -10.89
CA ASN A 91 1.31 -12.43 -11.54
C ASN A 91 1.12 -12.23 -13.06
N GLU A 92 0.81 -13.34 -13.77
CA GLU A 92 0.56 -13.32 -15.22
C GLU A 92 -0.62 -12.41 -15.64
N ARG A 93 -1.52 -12.08 -14.70
CA ARG A 93 -2.66 -11.17 -14.91
C ARG A 93 -2.38 -9.75 -14.48
N SER A 94 -1.11 -9.41 -14.23
CA SER A 94 -0.67 -8.09 -13.75
C SER A 94 -1.23 -7.67 -12.38
N ALA A 95 -1.76 -8.62 -11.60
CA ALA A 95 -2.12 -8.36 -10.21
C ALA A 95 -0.87 -8.55 -9.32
N ALA A 96 -0.61 -7.62 -8.42
CA ALA A 96 0.51 -7.73 -7.50
C ALA A 96 0.31 -8.91 -6.54
N LEU A 97 1.26 -9.86 -6.54
CA LEU A 97 1.35 -10.94 -5.55
C LEU A 97 2.04 -10.46 -4.29
N VAL A 98 3.04 -9.64 -4.47
CA VAL A 98 3.77 -8.94 -3.41
C VAL A 98 3.84 -7.49 -3.81
N ASP A 99 3.50 -6.62 -2.89
CA ASP A 99 3.62 -5.18 -3.01
C ASP A 99 4.20 -4.70 -1.68
N ASP A 100 5.42 -4.18 -1.71
CA ASP A 100 6.17 -3.86 -0.51
C ASP A 100 6.81 -2.48 -0.64
N MET A 101 6.65 -1.66 0.41
CA MET A 101 7.25 -0.35 0.52
C MET A 101 8.12 -0.31 1.77
N PHE A 102 9.42 -0.05 1.60
CA PHE A 102 10.40 -0.09 2.68
C PHE A 102 11.52 0.93 2.48
N GLY A 103 12.24 1.20 3.56
CA GLY A 103 13.45 2.02 3.53
C GLY A 103 14.71 1.17 3.41
N VAL A 104 15.63 1.59 2.57
CA VAL A 104 17.01 1.06 2.49
C VAL A 104 17.92 2.10 3.14
N ARG A 105 18.48 1.75 4.29
CA ARG A 105 19.28 2.66 5.11
C ARG A 105 20.77 2.48 4.82
N TYR A 106 21.44 3.60 4.63
CA TYR A 106 22.89 3.68 4.50
C TYR A 106 23.48 4.55 5.61
N VAL A 107 24.65 4.17 6.09
CA VAL A 107 25.44 4.93 7.05
C VAL A 107 26.87 4.99 6.50
N ASP A 108 27.43 6.19 6.41
CA ASP A 108 28.74 6.42 5.81
C ASP A 108 28.91 5.78 4.40
N GLY A 109 27.85 5.85 3.59
CA GLY A 109 27.84 5.30 2.23
C GLY A 109 27.76 3.77 2.15
N LYS A 110 27.54 3.05 3.27
CA LYS A 110 27.42 1.59 3.32
C LYS A 110 26.03 1.17 3.71
N PHE A 111 25.52 0.13 3.07
CA PHE A 111 24.28 -0.50 3.45
C PHE A 111 24.30 -0.90 4.95
N ALA A 112 23.30 -0.49 5.69
CA ALA A 112 23.14 -0.80 7.10
C ALA A 112 22.00 -1.80 7.35
N GLU A 113 20.78 -1.48 6.91
CA GLU A 113 19.60 -2.31 7.17
C GLU A 113 18.43 -1.94 6.26
N PHE A 114 17.44 -2.83 6.21
CA PHE A 114 16.11 -2.50 5.71
C PHE A 114 15.24 -2.00 6.85
N LEU A 115 14.42 -1.00 6.59
CA LEU A 115 13.47 -0.43 7.53
C LEU A 115 12.05 -0.60 7.01
N ASP A 116 11.14 -1.03 7.87
CA ASP A 116 9.71 -0.91 7.61
C ASP A 116 9.33 0.56 7.42
N ILE A 117 8.32 0.83 6.59
CA ILE A 117 7.90 2.21 6.29
C ILE A 117 7.49 2.99 7.54
N ASN A 118 6.88 2.33 8.53
CA ASN A 118 6.53 2.97 9.80
C ASN A 118 7.79 3.32 10.61
N ALA A 119 8.83 2.48 10.55
CA ALA A 119 10.12 2.78 11.18
C ALA A 119 10.80 3.96 10.49
N VAL A 120 10.72 4.06 9.15
CA VAL A 120 11.18 5.23 8.39
C VAL A 120 10.45 6.49 8.84
N VAL A 121 9.13 6.48 8.84
CA VAL A 121 8.29 7.62 9.26
C VAL A 121 8.60 8.03 10.69
N ASN A 122 8.71 7.07 11.61
CA ASN A 122 9.02 7.34 13.02
C ASN A 122 10.42 7.91 13.22
N LYS A 123 11.41 7.43 12.45
CA LYS A 123 12.79 7.88 12.53
C LYS A 123 12.97 9.26 11.91
N THR A 124 12.41 9.48 10.74
CA THR A 124 12.55 10.73 9.98
C THR A 124 11.56 11.81 10.39
N LYS A 125 10.46 11.43 11.06
CA LYS A 125 9.33 12.33 11.35
C LYS A 125 8.76 13.03 10.12
N ILE A 126 8.83 12.36 8.96
CA ILE A 126 8.39 12.91 7.67
C ILE A 126 6.92 13.33 7.65
N ASN A 127 6.12 12.83 8.58
CA ASN A 127 4.73 13.19 8.77
C ASN A 127 4.52 14.37 9.75
N SER A 128 5.59 14.97 10.28
CA SER A 128 5.46 16.08 11.20
C SER A 128 5.47 17.43 10.44
N GLU A 129 4.74 18.42 10.97
CA GLU A 129 4.70 19.78 10.42
C GLU A 129 6.06 20.51 10.44
N LEU A 130 7.05 19.91 11.13
CA LEU A 130 8.40 20.48 11.30
C LEU A 130 9.34 20.15 10.13
N LEU A 131 8.89 19.43 9.12
CA LEU A 131 9.69 19.15 7.92
C LEU A 131 9.51 20.27 6.89
N ALA A 132 10.01 21.44 7.22
CA ALA A 132 10.49 22.31 6.17
C ALA A 132 11.81 21.71 5.66
N ASN A 133 11.98 21.59 4.34
CA ASN A 133 13.26 21.25 3.74
C ASN A 133 14.21 22.46 3.89
N GLU A 134 14.55 22.77 5.15
CA GLU A 134 15.36 23.95 5.51
C GLU A 134 16.82 23.82 5.13
N GLN A 135 17.24 22.63 4.69
CA GLN A 135 18.58 22.39 4.24
C GLN A 135 18.65 22.46 2.72
N ASN A 136 19.49 23.36 2.24
CA ASN A 136 19.92 23.33 0.86
C ASN A 136 20.62 22.00 0.62
N VAL A 137 20.01 21.12 -0.15
CA VAL A 137 20.66 19.94 -0.67
C VAL A 137 21.69 20.42 -1.69
N THR A 138 22.95 20.13 -1.45
CA THR A 138 24.03 20.54 -2.37
C THR A 138 24.16 19.55 -3.52
N ASP A 139 24.69 20.01 -4.66
CA ASP A 139 24.94 19.15 -5.82
C ASP A 139 25.87 17.98 -5.49
N GLU A 140 26.79 18.16 -4.53
CA GLU A 140 27.68 17.11 -4.03
C GLU A 140 26.91 16.01 -3.29
N MET A 141 25.89 16.39 -2.48
CA MET A 141 25.01 15.42 -1.82
C MET A 141 24.17 14.65 -2.84
N ILE A 142 23.64 15.34 -3.85
CA ILE A 142 22.87 14.70 -4.92
C ILE A 142 23.74 13.70 -5.68
N SER A 143 24.98 14.07 -6.02
CA SER A 143 25.92 13.19 -6.71
C SER A 143 26.24 11.95 -5.86
N ALA A 144 26.54 12.13 -4.57
CA ALA A 144 26.85 11.04 -3.65
C ALA A 144 25.66 10.07 -3.47
N LEU A 145 24.42 10.58 -3.40
CA LEU A 145 23.21 9.75 -3.33
C LEU A 145 22.96 9.02 -4.66
N SER A 146 23.23 9.69 -5.79
CA SER A 146 23.06 9.10 -7.11
C SER A 146 24.01 7.93 -7.36
N GLU A 147 25.24 8.00 -6.85
CA GLU A 147 26.22 6.90 -6.92
C GLU A 147 25.76 5.66 -6.14
N GLN A 148 24.94 5.83 -5.10
CA GLN A 148 24.41 4.72 -4.30
C GLN A 148 23.20 4.03 -4.95
N LEU A 149 22.54 4.65 -5.92
CA LEU A 149 21.26 4.15 -6.47
C LEU A 149 21.37 2.74 -7.05
N GLU A 150 22.49 2.38 -7.69
CA GLU A 150 22.67 1.05 -8.26
C GLU A 150 22.68 -0.02 -7.16
N ASP A 151 23.40 0.22 -6.05
CA ASP A 151 23.44 -0.68 -4.90
C ASP A 151 22.08 -0.72 -4.17
N VAL A 152 21.41 0.43 -4.03
CA VAL A 152 20.04 0.50 -3.48
C VAL A 152 19.08 -0.38 -4.26
N VAL A 153 19.10 -0.30 -5.60
CA VAL A 153 18.24 -1.12 -6.47
C VAL A 153 18.57 -2.60 -6.33
N ALA A 154 19.87 -2.95 -6.23
CA ALA A 154 20.29 -4.33 -6.03
C ALA A 154 19.77 -4.88 -4.68
N LYS A 155 19.94 -4.12 -3.59
CA LYS A 155 19.42 -4.47 -2.26
C LYS A 155 17.90 -4.56 -2.22
N ALA A 156 17.22 -3.63 -2.87
CA ALA A 156 15.77 -3.66 -2.97
C ALA A 156 15.26 -4.91 -3.69
N LYS A 157 15.92 -5.32 -4.77
CA LYS A 157 15.59 -6.58 -5.48
C LYS A 157 15.81 -7.82 -4.60
N GLU A 158 16.91 -7.86 -3.83
CA GLU A 158 17.16 -8.94 -2.87
C GLU A 158 16.01 -9.04 -1.85
N LYS A 159 15.61 -7.90 -1.26
CA LYS A 159 14.53 -7.84 -0.27
C LYS A 159 13.18 -8.26 -0.86
N LEU A 160 12.85 -7.78 -2.05
CA LEU A 160 11.60 -8.13 -2.72
C LEU A 160 11.55 -9.62 -3.09
N ALA A 161 12.69 -10.20 -3.54
CA ALA A 161 12.79 -11.63 -3.82
C ALA A 161 12.60 -12.47 -2.55
N GLU A 162 13.09 -12.02 -1.40
CA GLU A 162 12.85 -12.66 -0.10
C GLU A 162 11.36 -12.59 0.28
N SER A 163 10.73 -11.43 0.17
CA SER A 163 9.29 -11.26 0.43
C SER A 163 8.44 -12.17 -0.47
N TYR A 164 8.80 -12.29 -1.74
CA TYR A 164 8.14 -13.23 -2.67
C TYR A 164 8.33 -14.70 -2.28
N ARG A 165 9.53 -15.09 -1.85
CA ARG A 165 9.79 -16.46 -1.37
C ARG A 165 8.92 -16.78 -0.15
N MET A 166 8.86 -15.87 0.82
CA MET A 166 8.00 -16.04 2.01
C MET A 166 6.52 -16.14 1.64
N TYR A 167 6.07 -15.31 0.69
CA TYR A 167 4.72 -15.39 0.14
C TYR A 167 4.44 -16.79 -0.45
N LYS A 168 5.33 -17.31 -1.29
CA LYS A 168 5.18 -18.64 -1.87
C LYS A 168 5.15 -19.75 -0.81
N GLU A 169 6.09 -19.73 0.12
CA GLU A 169 6.17 -20.72 1.20
C GLU A 169 4.89 -20.76 2.06
N SER A 170 4.20 -19.62 2.20
CA SER A 170 2.93 -19.55 2.93
C SER A 170 1.71 -19.90 2.09
N THR A 171 1.75 -19.66 0.79
CA THR A 171 0.57 -19.73 -0.09
C THR A 171 0.52 -21.07 -0.86
N ASP A 172 1.65 -21.59 -1.33
CA ASP A 172 1.71 -22.83 -2.08
C ASP A 172 1.03 -24.02 -1.34
N PRO A 173 1.25 -24.24 -0.05
CA PRO A 173 0.55 -25.33 0.67
C PRO A 173 -0.98 -25.13 0.75
N LEU A 174 -1.45 -23.88 0.77
CA LEU A 174 -2.89 -23.59 0.79
C LEU A 174 -3.53 -23.85 -0.58
N ILE A 175 -2.81 -23.54 -1.65
CA ILE A 175 -3.23 -23.83 -3.01
C ILE A 175 -3.29 -25.35 -3.23
N ASP A 176 -2.25 -26.08 -2.83
CA ASP A 176 -2.19 -27.55 -2.95
C ASP A 176 -3.36 -28.21 -2.21
N ALA A 177 -3.63 -27.78 -0.97
CA ALA A 177 -4.76 -28.28 -0.20
C ALA A 177 -6.13 -28.02 -0.86
N GLU A 178 -6.30 -26.86 -1.52
CA GLU A 178 -7.56 -26.56 -2.21
C GLU A 178 -7.66 -27.33 -3.54
N VAL A 179 -6.55 -27.56 -4.25
CA VAL A 179 -6.50 -28.42 -5.44
C VAL A 179 -6.87 -29.85 -5.09
N ASP A 180 -6.31 -30.41 -4.01
CA ASP A 180 -6.63 -31.77 -3.53
C ASP A 180 -8.12 -31.90 -3.19
N LYS A 181 -8.67 -30.92 -2.49
CA LYS A 181 -10.09 -30.89 -2.15
C LYS A 181 -10.99 -30.81 -3.39
N LEU A 182 -10.61 -30.03 -4.40
CA LEU A 182 -11.33 -29.97 -5.67
C LEU A 182 -11.28 -31.29 -6.40
N ALA A 183 -10.13 -31.98 -6.40
CA ALA A 183 -9.98 -33.31 -7.00
C ALA A 183 -10.89 -34.34 -6.31
N GLU A 184 -10.96 -34.36 -4.98
CA GLU A 184 -11.88 -35.23 -4.24
C GLU A 184 -13.36 -34.92 -4.56
N LEU A 185 -13.73 -33.65 -4.70
CA LEU A 185 -15.08 -33.29 -5.08
C LEU A 185 -15.44 -33.72 -6.49
N GLU A 186 -14.50 -33.61 -7.44
CA GLU A 186 -14.67 -34.09 -8.81
C GLU A 186 -14.86 -35.61 -8.85
N GLU A 187 -14.08 -36.36 -8.09
CA GLU A 187 -14.21 -37.84 -7.99
C GLU A 187 -15.57 -38.24 -7.43
N LYS A 188 -15.98 -37.62 -6.31
CA LYS A 188 -17.32 -37.86 -5.72
C LYS A 188 -18.45 -37.51 -6.69
N HIS A 189 -18.31 -36.42 -7.44
CA HIS A 189 -19.32 -36.06 -8.44
C HIS A 189 -19.40 -37.07 -9.60
N ARG A 190 -18.25 -37.56 -10.07
CA ARG A 190 -18.15 -38.61 -11.09
C ARG A 190 -18.80 -39.89 -10.62
N ASP A 191 -18.49 -40.34 -9.40
CA ASP A 191 -19.08 -41.55 -8.81
C ASP A 191 -20.60 -41.42 -8.66
N TYR A 192 -21.08 -40.28 -8.25
CA TYR A 192 -22.53 -39.97 -8.17
C TYR A 192 -23.18 -40.08 -9.55
N GLN A 193 -22.59 -39.50 -10.59
CA GLN A 193 -23.11 -39.61 -11.96
C GLN A 193 -23.15 -41.04 -12.43
N LEU A 194 -22.08 -41.83 -12.22
CA LEU A 194 -22.04 -43.25 -12.58
C LEU A 194 -23.09 -44.05 -11.83
N SER A 195 -23.37 -43.77 -10.59
CA SER A 195 -24.43 -44.43 -9.80
C SER A 195 -25.83 -44.20 -10.39
N LEU A 196 -26.09 -42.96 -10.85
CA LEU A 196 -27.38 -42.63 -11.51
C LEU A 196 -27.60 -43.46 -12.79
N PHE A 197 -26.59 -43.60 -13.63
CA PHE A 197 -26.69 -44.43 -14.83
C PHE A 197 -26.89 -45.92 -14.51
N THR A 198 -26.30 -46.42 -13.46
CA THR A 198 -26.44 -47.83 -13.03
C THR A 198 -27.85 -48.07 -12.48
N ASP A 199 -28.43 -47.14 -11.76
CA ASP A 199 -29.79 -47.24 -11.23
C ASP A 199 -30.87 -47.11 -12.33
N GLU A 200 -30.65 -46.28 -13.34
CA GLU A 200 -31.55 -46.19 -14.51
C GLU A 200 -31.54 -47.50 -15.34
N ARG A 201 -30.37 -48.13 -15.55
CA ARG A 201 -30.31 -49.44 -16.19
C ARG A 201 -31.08 -50.52 -15.44
N ARG A 202 -30.93 -50.63 -14.13
CA ARG A 202 -31.68 -51.58 -13.29
C ARG A 202 -33.18 -51.36 -13.33
N LYS A 203 -33.66 -50.11 -13.46
CA LYS A 203 -35.06 -49.75 -13.59
C LYS A 203 -35.64 -50.06 -14.97
N SER A 204 -34.81 -50.09 -16.01
CA SER A 204 -35.25 -50.40 -17.37
C SER A 204 -35.26 -51.92 -17.67
N GLU A 205 -34.60 -52.75 -16.86
CA GLU A 205 -34.53 -54.21 -16.97
C GLU A 205 -35.56 -54.93 -16.04
N ALA A 206 -36.31 -54.20 -15.19
CA ALA A 206 -37.37 -54.70 -14.32
C ALA A 206 -38.76 -54.35 -14.85
#